data_f79b98ed7b69c6ee2c7cf6f156713be1
#
_entry.id   f79b98ed7b69c6ee2c7cf6f156713be1
#
_cell.length_a   1.000
_cell.length_b   1.000
_cell.length_c   1.000
_cell.angle_alpha   90.00
_cell.angle_beta   90.00
_cell.angle_gamma   90.00
#
_symmetry.space_group_name_H-M   'P 1'
#
loop_
_entity.id
_entity.type
_entity.pdbx_description
1 polymer ?
#
loop_
_entity_poly.entity_id
_entity_poly.type
_entity_poly.pdbx_seq_one_letter_code
_entity_poly.pdbx_strand_id
1 'polypeptide(L)'
;EKRGRREVVQVDNREFWNGRAKEYSEYAAWTGYPEAFIRIMRPRESWTVLDMACGGGTIAIPLARKVKSITAVDFSSLMLDIVRQRCADGGIRNIRTIHGRWEDDWDSLGIGTYDVAIASRSLIADDARGCILKLGRAARKAVYVSTIVGSGPLDRRLLEATGREVAVGPDYIYYYNLLYTMGILANVRFILEVHRNEWRSHEEAFEGQEWMF
;
A
#
# COMPACT_ATOMS: atom_id res chain seq x y z
N GLU A 1 -20.50 -35.57 4.49
CA GLU A 1 -20.52 -34.18 3.91
C GLU A 1 -19.15 -33.55 4.10
N LYS A 2 -18.31 -33.58 3.07
CA LYS A 2 -17.01 -32.87 3.05
C LYS A 2 -17.27 -31.41 2.79
N ARG A 3 -17.25 -30.59 3.84
CA ARG A 3 -17.10 -29.13 3.67
C ARG A 3 -15.76 -28.88 2.99
N GLY A 4 -15.80 -28.47 1.71
CA GLY A 4 -14.61 -28.06 0.97
C GLY A 4 -13.87 -26.96 1.73
N ARG A 5 -12.56 -27.12 1.90
CA ARG A 5 -11.69 -26.05 2.36
C ARG A 5 -11.82 -24.94 1.33
N ARG A 6 -12.32 -23.77 1.77
CA ARG A 6 -12.31 -22.55 0.98
C ARG A 6 -10.86 -22.17 0.75
N GLU A 7 -10.45 -22.11 -0.49
CA GLU A 7 -9.19 -21.47 -0.85
C GLU A 7 -9.33 -19.98 -0.54
N VAL A 8 -8.69 -19.56 0.52
CA VAL A 8 -8.44 -18.14 0.76
C VAL A 8 -7.42 -17.73 -0.30
N VAL A 9 -7.83 -16.95 -1.28
CA VAL A 9 -6.90 -16.35 -2.24
C VAL A 9 -5.97 -15.46 -1.42
N GLN A 10 -4.77 -15.94 -1.15
CA GLN A 10 -3.73 -15.15 -0.51
C GLN A 10 -3.29 -14.09 -1.51
N VAL A 11 -3.79 -12.87 -1.34
CA VAL A 11 -3.58 -11.72 -2.26
C VAL A 11 -2.14 -11.19 -2.20
N ASP A 12 -1.28 -11.77 -1.38
CA ASP A 12 0.12 -11.36 -1.22
C ASP A 12 1.10 -12.29 -1.98
N ASN A 13 0.74 -12.63 -3.20
CA ASN A 13 1.60 -13.44 -4.07
C ASN A 13 2.38 -12.52 -5.02
N ARG A 14 3.72 -12.75 -5.11
CA ARG A 14 4.62 -12.02 -6.03
C ARG A 14 4.12 -12.09 -7.47
N GLU A 15 3.63 -13.23 -7.93
CA GLU A 15 3.13 -13.43 -9.29
C GLU A 15 1.89 -12.58 -9.56
N PHE A 16 0.99 -12.49 -8.59
CA PHE A 16 -0.19 -11.62 -8.66
C PHE A 16 0.19 -10.15 -8.85
N TRP A 17 1.09 -9.63 -8.01
CA TRP A 17 1.53 -8.24 -8.09
C TRP A 17 2.40 -7.95 -9.31
N ASN A 18 3.25 -8.90 -9.71
CA ASN A 18 4.04 -8.75 -10.93
C ASN A 18 3.13 -8.67 -12.17
N GLY A 19 2.11 -9.52 -12.26
CA GLY A 19 1.16 -9.50 -13.38
C GLY A 19 0.36 -8.19 -13.48
N ARG A 20 0.21 -7.46 -12.38
CA ARG A 20 -0.58 -6.22 -12.28
C ARG A 20 0.22 -4.96 -12.07
N ALA A 21 1.53 -5.06 -12.00
CA ALA A 21 2.39 -3.95 -11.63
C ALA A 21 2.14 -2.69 -12.46
N LYS A 22 1.99 -2.85 -13.77
CA LYS A 22 1.75 -1.73 -14.69
C LYS A 22 0.35 -1.12 -14.49
N GLU A 23 -0.70 -1.92 -14.58
CA GLU A 23 -2.10 -1.47 -14.46
C GLU A 23 -2.37 -0.84 -13.09
N TYR A 24 -1.96 -1.51 -12.02
CA TYR A 24 -2.12 -1.01 -10.67
C TYR A 24 -1.37 0.31 -10.46
N SER A 25 -0.16 0.43 -10.99
CA SER A 25 0.63 1.64 -10.85
C SER A 25 0.04 2.82 -11.63
N GLU A 26 -0.51 2.58 -12.81
CA GLU A 26 -1.22 3.57 -13.60
C GLU A 26 -2.50 4.01 -12.87
N TYR A 27 -3.35 3.07 -12.49
CA TYR A 27 -4.58 3.35 -11.74
C TYR A 27 -4.32 4.16 -10.47
N ALA A 28 -3.37 3.72 -9.65
CA ALA A 28 -3.05 4.37 -8.38
C ALA A 28 -2.55 5.82 -8.54
N ALA A 29 -1.95 6.15 -9.69
CA ALA A 29 -1.48 7.49 -10.00
C ALA A 29 -2.62 8.47 -10.36
N TRP A 30 -3.79 7.96 -10.79
CA TRP A 30 -4.93 8.78 -11.21
C TRP A 30 -5.93 9.06 -10.08
N THR A 31 -5.70 8.48 -8.91
CA THR A 31 -6.59 8.70 -7.75
C THR A 31 -6.17 9.94 -6.97
N GLY A 32 -7.09 10.56 -6.25
CA GLY A 32 -6.78 11.66 -5.31
C GLY A 32 -6.14 11.19 -3.99
N TYR A 33 -5.93 9.87 -3.85
CA TYR A 33 -5.40 9.26 -2.64
C TYR A 33 -3.98 9.74 -2.28
N PRO A 34 -2.99 9.75 -3.19
CA PRO A 34 -1.63 10.17 -2.85
C PRO A 34 -1.58 11.58 -2.28
N GLU A 35 -2.29 12.52 -2.89
CA GLU A 35 -2.36 13.91 -2.44
C GLU A 35 -3.03 14.03 -1.08
N ALA A 36 -4.12 13.28 -0.85
CA ALA A 36 -4.82 13.28 0.43
C ALA A 36 -3.94 12.70 1.54
N PHE A 37 -3.24 11.60 1.27
CA PHE A 37 -2.30 10.98 2.20
C PHE A 37 -1.15 11.94 2.56
N ILE A 38 -0.51 12.53 1.55
CA ILE A 38 0.58 13.50 1.74
C ILE A 38 0.11 14.75 2.50
N ARG A 39 -1.11 15.19 2.26
CA ARG A 39 -1.71 16.32 3.00
C ARG A 39 -1.87 16.01 4.48
N ILE A 40 -2.26 14.78 4.82
CA ILE A 40 -2.34 14.30 6.21
C ILE A 40 -0.95 14.25 6.85
N MET A 41 0.06 13.78 6.11
CA MET A 41 1.44 13.71 6.60
C MET A 41 2.04 15.08 6.93
N ARG A 42 1.69 16.14 6.17
CA ARG A 42 2.31 17.47 6.28
C ARG A 42 3.84 17.39 6.22
N PRO A 43 4.41 16.87 5.13
CA PRO A 43 5.85 16.61 5.02
C PRO A 43 6.67 17.88 5.19
N ARG A 44 7.93 17.70 5.60
CA ARG A 44 8.93 18.77 5.69
C ARG A 44 10.09 18.47 4.75
N GLU A 45 10.63 19.46 4.10
CA GLU A 45 11.76 19.34 3.16
C GLU A 45 13.00 18.68 3.77
N SER A 46 13.17 18.80 5.09
CA SER A 46 14.28 18.17 5.81
C SER A 46 14.10 16.68 6.10
N TRP A 47 12.92 16.12 5.87
CA TRP A 47 12.64 14.72 6.24
C TRP A 47 13.30 13.72 5.30
N THR A 48 13.86 12.68 5.93
CA THR A 48 14.16 11.40 5.28
C THR A 48 13.00 10.44 5.52
N VAL A 49 12.58 9.71 4.49
CA VAL A 49 11.38 8.86 4.52
C VAL A 49 11.72 7.44 4.09
N LEU A 50 11.22 6.46 4.83
CA LEU A 50 11.11 5.07 4.41
C LEU A 50 9.71 4.84 3.88
N ASP A 51 9.57 4.33 2.65
CA ASP A 51 8.30 3.88 2.07
C ASP A 51 8.39 2.36 1.86
N MET A 52 7.78 1.60 2.80
CA MET A 52 7.84 0.14 2.83
C MET A 52 6.67 -0.47 2.07
N ALA A 53 6.99 -1.41 1.17
CA ALA A 53 6.10 -1.97 0.16
C ALA A 53 5.47 -0.85 -0.68
N CYS A 54 6.38 -0.08 -1.32
CA CYS A 54 6.06 1.16 -2.02
C CYS A 54 5.29 0.95 -3.34
N GLY A 55 5.18 -0.29 -3.82
CA GLY A 55 4.64 -0.58 -5.14
C GLY A 55 5.35 0.21 -6.24
N GLY A 56 4.64 0.66 -7.23
CA GLY A 56 5.16 1.52 -8.31
C GLY A 56 5.41 2.98 -7.90
N GLY A 57 5.54 3.26 -6.59
CA GLY A 57 5.86 4.59 -6.07
C GLY A 57 4.67 5.52 -5.93
N THR A 58 3.48 5.00 -5.68
CA THR A 58 2.23 5.77 -5.55
C THR A 58 2.36 6.95 -4.58
N ILE A 59 3.03 6.74 -3.45
CA ILE A 59 3.32 7.82 -2.49
C ILE A 59 4.72 8.40 -2.73
N ALA A 60 5.73 7.56 -2.95
CA ALA A 60 7.12 8.01 -3.07
C ALA A 60 7.32 9.07 -4.16
N ILE A 61 6.76 8.88 -5.36
CA ILE A 61 6.95 9.79 -6.50
C ILE A 61 6.43 11.22 -6.21
N PRO A 62 5.14 11.43 -5.85
CA PRO A 62 4.66 12.78 -5.53
C PRO A 62 5.26 13.36 -4.25
N LEU A 63 5.66 12.51 -3.28
CA LEU A 63 6.28 12.95 -2.04
C LEU A 63 7.73 13.42 -2.23
N ALA A 64 8.46 12.89 -3.21
CA ALA A 64 9.88 13.18 -3.44
C ALA A 64 10.18 14.69 -3.53
N ARG A 65 9.27 15.46 -4.10
CA ARG A 65 9.41 16.94 -4.25
C ARG A 65 9.20 17.72 -2.95
N LYS A 66 8.82 17.04 -1.86
CA LYS A 66 8.42 17.66 -0.59
C LYS A 66 9.30 17.24 0.59
N VAL A 67 10.29 16.37 0.34
CA VAL A 67 11.17 15.80 1.38
C VAL A 67 12.62 15.74 0.91
N LYS A 68 13.55 15.56 1.85
CA LYS A 68 14.98 15.46 1.56
C LYS A 68 15.32 14.24 0.71
N SER A 69 14.84 13.07 1.12
CA SER A 69 15.10 11.81 0.43
C SER A 69 14.10 10.73 0.83
N ILE A 70 13.93 9.73 -0.05
CA ILE A 70 13.08 8.57 0.18
C ILE A 70 13.88 7.31 -0.07
N THR A 71 13.73 6.31 0.80
CA THR A 71 14.09 4.93 0.54
C THR A 71 12.80 4.16 0.28
N ALA A 72 12.62 3.72 -0.94
CA ALA A 72 11.45 2.98 -1.42
C ALA A 72 11.80 1.49 -1.48
N VAL A 73 11.10 0.68 -0.70
CA VAL A 73 11.34 -0.76 -0.56
C VAL A 73 10.14 -1.51 -1.10
N ASP A 74 10.39 -2.51 -1.94
CA ASP A 74 9.35 -3.42 -2.41
C ASP A 74 9.94 -4.81 -2.70
N PHE A 75 9.12 -5.85 -2.55
CA PHE A 75 9.52 -7.22 -2.84
C PHE A 75 9.43 -7.59 -4.32
N SER A 76 8.77 -6.77 -5.13
CA SER A 76 8.65 -6.90 -6.57
C SER A 76 9.70 -6.04 -7.28
N SER A 77 10.63 -6.68 -7.97
CA SER A 77 11.60 -5.97 -8.80
C SER A 77 10.92 -5.17 -9.92
N LEU A 78 9.80 -5.66 -10.47
CA LEU A 78 9.04 -4.96 -11.50
C LEU A 78 8.42 -3.66 -10.97
N MET A 79 7.92 -3.66 -9.73
CA MET A 79 7.45 -2.43 -9.08
C MET A 79 8.57 -1.42 -8.92
N LEU A 80 9.74 -1.87 -8.49
CA LEU A 80 10.91 -1.00 -8.36
C LEU A 80 11.43 -0.47 -9.70
N ASP A 81 11.32 -1.25 -10.78
CA ASP A 81 11.64 -0.77 -12.13
C ASP A 81 10.69 0.34 -12.57
N ILE A 82 9.39 0.23 -12.26
CA ILE A 82 8.42 1.30 -12.48
C ILE A 82 8.80 2.56 -11.69
N VAL A 83 9.21 2.42 -10.42
CA VAL A 83 9.68 3.56 -9.62
C VAL A 83 10.89 4.22 -10.29
N ARG A 84 11.88 3.44 -10.73
CA ARG A 84 13.08 3.97 -11.40
C ARG A 84 12.74 4.69 -12.70
N GLN A 85 11.86 4.10 -13.52
CA GLN A 85 11.41 4.73 -14.75
C GLN A 85 10.70 6.05 -14.49
N ARG A 86 9.76 6.09 -13.54
CA ARG A 86 9.06 7.32 -13.14
C ARG A 86 10.01 8.39 -12.59
N CYS A 87 11.04 7.98 -11.87
CA CYS A 87 12.08 8.89 -11.41
C CYS A 87 12.86 9.49 -12.58
N ALA A 88 13.23 8.68 -13.56
CA ALA A 88 13.93 9.15 -14.77
C ALA A 88 13.07 10.13 -15.56
N ASP A 89 11.81 9.79 -15.83
CA ASP A 89 10.87 10.61 -16.59
C ASP A 89 10.55 11.92 -15.87
N GLY A 90 10.45 11.88 -14.53
CA GLY A 90 10.15 13.04 -13.69
C GLY A 90 11.35 13.85 -13.23
N GLY A 91 12.59 13.48 -13.60
CA GLY A 91 13.82 14.12 -13.14
C GLY A 91 14.04 14.02 -11.62
N ILE A 92 13.47 12.99 -10.96
CA ILE A 92 13.55 12.77 -9.51
C ILE A 92 14.88 12.06 -9.19
N ARG A 93 15.68 12.62 -8.28
CA ARG A 93 17.02 12.10 -7.95
C ARG A 93 17.18 11.72 -6.47
N ASN A 94 16.16 11.93 -5.66
CA ASN A 94 16.22 11.73 -4.21
C ASN A 94 15.43 10.50 -3.73
N ILE A 95 15.13 9.55 -4.64
CA ILE A 95 14.57 8.23 -4.29
C ILE A 95 15.63 7.16 -4.51
N ARG A 96 15.89 6.37 -3.46
CA ARG A 96 16.67 5.14 -3.53
C ARG A 96 15.73 3.95 -3.44
N THR A 97 15.88 2.96 -4.31
CA THR A 97 15.08 1.72 -4.28
C THR A 97 15.87 0.59 -3.63
N ILE A 98 15.20 -0.24 -2.82
CA ILE A 98 15.73 -1.47 -2.23
C ILE A 98 14.75 -2.59 -2.52
N HIS A 99 15.26 -3.71 -3.05
CA HIS A 99 14.49 -4.94 -3.16
C HIS A 99 14.50 -5.66 -1.82
N GLY A 100 13.34 -5.81 -1.19
CA GLY A 100 13.22 -6.40 0.14
C GLY A 100 11.77 -6.60 0.57
N ARG A 101 11.59 -7.42 1.61
CA ARG A 101 10.31 -7.85 2.16
C ARG A 101 10.13 -7.39 3.61
N TRP A 102 8.93 -7.53 4.12
CA TRP A 102 8.61 -7.31 5.52
C TRP A 102 9.40 -8.27 6.43
N GLU A 103 9.58 -9.53 6.02
CA GLU A 103 10.22 -10.61 6.77
C GLU A 103 11.75 -10.49 6.81
N ASP A 104 12.35 -9.87 5.80
CA ASP A 104 13.80 -9.76 5.66
C ASP A 104 14.44 -9.04 6.87
N ASP A 105 15.72 -9.30 7.06
CA ASP A 105 16.54 -8.51 7.99
C ASP A 105 16.83 -7.14 7.37
N TRP A 106 16.18 -6.11 7.90
CA TRP A 106 16.27 -4.75 7.40
C TRP A 106 17.67 -4.13 7.56
N ASP A 107 18.40 -4.52 8.61
CA ASP A 107 19.78 -4.04 8.83
C ASP A 107 20.69 -4.57 7.73
N SER A 108 20.58 -5.84 7.36
CA SER A 108 21.31 -6.45 6.25
C SER A 108 20.98 -5.82 4.89
N LEU A 109 19.77 -5.32 4.71
CA LEU A 109 19.36 -4.57 3.51
C LEU A 109 19.82 -3.11 3.52
N GLY A 110 20.44 -2.64 4.60
CA GLY A 110 20.82 -1.24 4.77
C GLY A 110 19.62 -0.30 4.96
N ILE A 111 18.52 -0.82 5.49
CA ILE A 111 17.35 -0.03 5.92
C ILE A 111 17.63 0.48 7.32
N GLY A 112 18.11 1.69 7.41
CA GLY A 112 18.46 2.34 8.68
C GLY A 112 17.30 3.11 9.31
N THR A 113 17.62 4.25 9.92
CA THR A 113 16.66 5.10 10.62
C THR A 113 16.34 6.35 9.81
N TYR A 114 15.06 6.68 9.72
CA TYR A 114 14.48 7.79 8.96
C TYR A 114 13.75 8.76 9.88
N ASP A 115 13.39 9.94 9.39
CA ASP A 115 12.49 10.82 10.14
C ASP A 115 11.09 10.23 10.22
N VAL A 116 10.63 9.65 9.10
CA VAL A 116 9.28 9.10 8.96
C VAL A 116 9.33 7.75 8.23
N ALA A 117 8.49 6.82 8.62
CA ALA A 117 8.22 5.58 7.90
C ALA A 117 6.76 5.53 7.44
N ILE A 118 6.56 4.97 6.25
CA ILE A 118 5.25 4.83 5.61
C ILE A 118 5.04 3.35 5.26
N ALA A 119 3.80 2.89 5.41
CA ALA A 119 3.26 1.68 4.81
C ALA A 119 1.87 1.99 4.26
N SER A 120 1.77 2.22 2.96
CA SER A 120 0.56 2.68 2.31
C SER A 120 -0.19 1.54 1.65
N ARG A 121 -1.31 1.10 2.24
CA ARG A 121 -2.16 -0.01 1.76
C ARG A 121 -1.36 -1.32 1.57
N SER A 122 -0.37 -1.55 2.40
CA SER A 122 0.62 -2.59 2.20
C SER A 122 0.96 -3.39 3.46
N LEU A 123 0.33 -3.08 4.59
CA LEU A 123 0.53 -3.83 5.83
C LEU A 123 -0.36 -5.10 5.83
N ILE A 124 -0.12 -5.96 4.84
CA ILE A 124 -0.78 -7.26 4.70
C ILE A 124 0.32 -8.31 4.96
N ALA A 125 0.50 -8.66 6.22
CA ALA A 125 1.53 -9.61 6.64
C ALA A 125 0.98 -10.49 7.76
N ASP A 126 1.44 -11.74 7.83
CA ASP A 126 1.06 -12.68 8.89
C ASP A 126 1.44 -12.16 10.28
N ASP A 127 2.58 -11.48 10.39
CA ASP A 127 3.03 -10.80 11.60
C ASP A 127 2.90 -9.27 11.50
N ALA A 128 1.66 -8.78 11.49
CA ALA A 128 1.39 -7.34 11.48
C ALA A 128 2.03 -6.61 12.68
N ARG A 129 2.10 -7.27 13.85
CA ARG A 129 2.74 -6.71 15.04
C ARG A 129 4.24 -6.49 14.82
N GLY A 130 4.94 -7.48 14.30
CA GLY A 130 6.38 -7.37 13.99
C GLY A 130 6.65 -6.30 12.94
N CYS A 131 5.80 -6.19 11.92
CA CYS A 131 5.89 -5.14 10.90
C CYS A 131 5.74 -3.74 11.50
N ILE A 132 4.77 -3.52 12.39
CA ILE A 132 4.58 -2.25 13.10
C ILE A 132 5.79 -1.91 13.96
N LEU A 133 6.37 -2.89 14.66
CA LEU A 133 7.57 -2.68 15.46
C LEU A 133 8.78 -2.31 14.60
N LYS A 134 8.96 -2.97 13.44
CA LYS A 134 10.03 -2.63 12.48
C LYS A 134 9.88 -1.18 11.99
N LEU A 135 8.67 -0.77 11.58
CA LEU A 135 8.40 0.63 11.19
C LEU A 135 8.71 1.60 12.33
N GLY A 136 8.28 1.27 13.56
CA GLY A 136 8.53 2.09 14.74
C GLY A 136 10.02 2.27 15.05
N ARG A 137 10.84 1.21 14.87
CA ARG A 137 12.30 1.29 15.03
C ARG A 137 12.95 2.12 13.92
N ALA A 138 12.43 2.04 12.70
CA ALA A 138 12.95 2.76 11.55
C ALA A 138 12.56 4.26 11.56
N ALA A 139 11.59 4.69 12.35
CA ALA A 139 11.08 6.06 12.36
C ALA A 139 11.41 6.82 13.63
N ARG A 140 12.06 7.98 13.50
CA ARG A 140 12.36 8.86 14.64
C ARG A 140 11.22 9.75 15.09
N LYS A 141 10.31 10.10 14.19
CA LYS A 141 9.27 11.12 14.43
C LYS A 141 7.85 10.58 14.31
N ALA A 142 7.55 9.86 13.23
CA ALA A 142 6.21 9.36 12.98
C ALA A 142 6.19 8.15 12.03
N VAL A 143 5.20 7.32 12.21
CA VAL A 143 4.83 6.24 11.29
C VAL A 143 3.45 6.53 10.73
N TYR A 144 3.29 6.39 9.41
CA TYR A 144 2.01 6.51 8.73
C TYR A 144 1.66 5.18 8.07
N VAL A 145 0.57 4.59 8.50
CA VAL A 145 0.02 3.37 7.92
C VAL A 145 -1.36 3.68 7.36
N SER A 146 -1.64 3.22 6.18
CA SER A 146 -3.01 3.23 5.68
C SER A 146 -3.49 1.82 5.34
N THR A 147 -4.77 1.62 5.54
CA THR A 147 -5.46 0.38 5.24
C THR A 147 -6.86 0.68 4.73
N ILE A 148 -7.56 -0.34 4.28
CA ILE A 148 -8.93 -0.23 3.80
C ILE A 148 -9.94 -0.05 4.95
N VAL A 149 -11.12 0.42 4.61
CA VAL A 149 -12.29 0.50 5.50
C VAL A 149 -13.38 -0.40 4.93
N GLY A 150 -13.89 -1.34 5.74
CA GLY A 150 -14.93 -2.28 5.35
C GLY A 150 -14.51 -3.17 4.17
N SER A 151 -15.31 -3.24 3.12
CA SER A 151 -15.05 -4.04 1.91
C SER A 151 -14.03 -3.39 0.96
N GLY A 152 -13.45 -2.25 1.33
CA GLY A 152 -12.49 -1.54 0.49
C GLY A 152 -13.16 -0.91 -0.75
N PRO A 153 -12.49 -0.97 -1.91
CA PRO A 153 -12.99 -0.36 -3.16
C PRO A 153 -14.16 -1.12 -3.78
N LEU A 154 -14.51 -2.29 -3.26
CA LEU A 154 -15.56 -3.13 -3.82
C LEU A 154 -16.94 -2.65 -3.35
N ASP A 155 -17.85 -2.43 -4.29
CA ASP A 155 -19.26 -2.17 -3.97
C ASP A 155 -19.88 -3.45 -3.39
N ARG A 156 -20.34 -3.36 -2.14
CA ARG A 156 -20.96 -4.48 -1.44
C ARG A 156 -22.14 -5.09 -2.22
N ARG A 157 -22.90 -4.27 -2.94
CA ARG A 157 -24.03 -4.73 -3.75
C ARG A 157 -23.57 -5.62 -4.92
N LEU A 158 -22.41 -5.31 -5.51
CA LEU A 158 -21.80 -6.16 -6.53
C LEU A 158 -21.35 -7.49 -5.95
N LEU A 159 -20.71 -7.47 -4.80
CA LEU A 159 -20.29 -8.69 -4.09
C LEU A 159 -21.49 -9.59 -3.76
N GLU A 160 -22.56 -9.01 -3.23
CA GLU A 160 -23.80 -9.72 -2.92
C GLU A 160 -24.45 -10.30 -4.18
N ALA A 161 -24.44 -9.56 -5.30
CA ALA A 161 -25.02 -10.00 -6.58
C ALA A 161 -24.25 -11.17 -7.21
N THR A 162 -22.95 -11.30 -6.96
CA THR A 162 -22.17 -12.45 -7.47
C THR A 162 -22.40 -13.73 -6.69
N GLY A 163 -23.05 -13.65 -5.53
CA GLY A 163 -23.24 -14.80 -4.61
C GLY A 163 -21.92 -15.33 -4.03
N ARG A 164 -20.82 -14.64 -4.25
CA ARG A 164 -19.50 -15.02 -3.73
C ARG A 164 -19.28 -14.38 -2.35
N GLU A 165 -18.83 -15.17 -1.39
CA GLU A 165 -18.27 -14.63 -0.17
C GLU A 165 -16.85 -14.15 -0.46
N VAL A 166 -16.66 -12.84 -0.49
CA VAL A 166 -15.32 -12.25 -0.59
C VAL A 166 -14.74 -12.20 0.82
N ALA A 167 -13.58 -12.83 1.01
CA ALA A 167 -12.84 -12.73 2.25
C ALA A 167 -12.37 -11.26 2.39
N VAL A 168 -13.04 -10.51 3.26
CA VAL A 168 -12.61 -9.16 3.61
C VAL A 168 -11.39 -9.31 4.52
N GLY A 169 -10.25 -8.79 4.08
CA GLY A 169 -9.04 -8.74 4.90
C GLY A 169 -9.23 -7.86 6.15
N PRO A 170 -8.23 -7.84 7.04
CA PRO A 170 -8.31 -7.01 8.23
C PRO A 170 -8.40 -5.53 7.85
N ASP A 171 -9.44 -4.86 8.34
CA ASP A 171 -9.66 -3.43 8.13
C ASP A 171 -8.97 -2.56 9.21
N TYR A 172 -9.21 -1.25 9.18
CA TYR A 172 -8.59 -0.29 10.09
C TYR A 172 -8.85 -0.59 11.58
N ILE A 173 -10.00 -1.18 11.96
CA ILE A 173 -10.33 -1.51 13.34
C ILE A 173 -9.40 -2.58 13.89
N TYR A 174 -9.04 -3.57 13.06
CA TYR A 174 -8.06 -4.58 13.45
C TYR A 174 -6.72 -3.94 13.80
N TYR A 175 -6.18 -3.10 12.92
CA TYR A 175 -4.89 -2.43 13.14
C TYR A 175 -4.95 -1.43 14.29
N TYR A 176 -6.06 -0.71 14.45
CA TYR A 176 -6.22 0.22 15.54
C TYR A 176 -6.22 -0.50 16.90
N ASN A 177 -6.97 -1.60 17.02
CA ASN A 177 -6.96 -2.42 18.23
C ASN A 177 -5.60 -3.06 18.50
N LEU A 178 -4.90 -3.52 17.44
CA LEU A 178 -3.54 -4.04 17.58
C LEU A 178 -2.61 -2.97 18.14
N LEU A 179 -2.62 -1.77 17.60
CA LEU A 179 -1.81 -0.64 18.10
C LEU A 179 -2.15 -0.33 19.56
N TYR A 180 -3.45 -0.29 19.91
CA TYR A 180 -3.90 -0.04 21.28
C TYR A 180 -3.37 -1.12 22.25
N THR A 181 -3.43 -2.40 21.90
CA THR A 181 -2.89 -3.50 22.73
C THR A 181 -1.36 -3.45 22.86
N MET A 182 -0.68 -2.78 21.92
CA MET A 182 0.75 -2.51 21.98
C MET A 182 1.09 -1.25 22.79
N GLY A 183 0.12 -0.56 23.37
CA GLY A 183 0.29 0.70 24.09
C GLY A 183 0.53 1.90 23.18
N ILE A 184 0.22 1.79 21.88
CA ILE A 184 0.41 2.86 20.90
C ILE A 184 -0.91 3.57 20.68
N LEU A 185 -0.99 4.85 21.08
CA LEU A 185 -2.17 5.70 20.87
C LEU A 185 -2.08 6.34 19.48
N ALA A 186 -2.72 5.72 18.50
CA ALA A 186 -2.69 6.18 17.13
C ALA A 186 -3.78 7.23 16.84
N ASN A 187 -3.47 8.18 15.96
CA ASN A 187 -4.46 9.07 15.37
C ASN A 187 -5.06 8.41 14.12
N VAL A 188 -6.39 8.38 14.03
CA VAL A 188 -7.09 7.85 12.86
C VAL A 188 -7.62 9.01 12.01
N ARG A 189 -7.42 8.91 10.71
CA ARG A 189 -7.96 9.80 9.69
C ARG A 189 -8.52 8.99 8.55
N PHE A 190 -9.64 9.41 8.01
CA PHE A 190 -10.26 8.76 6.86
C PHE A 190 -9.95 9.58 5.60
N ILE A 191 -9.56 8.87 4.54
CA ILE A 191 -9.46 9.42 3.19
C ILE A 191 -10.67 8.86 2.43
N LEU A 192 -11.55 9.76 2.02
CA LEU A 192 -12.68 9.40 1.18
C LEU A 192 -12.26 9.55 -0.28
N GLU A 193 -12.30 8.45 -1.01
CA GLU A 193 -12.12 8.43 -2.45
C GLU A 193 -13.47 8.17 -3.11
N VAL A 194 -13.80 8.96 -4.11
CA VAL A 194 -14.98 8.74 -4.97
C VAL A 194 -14.47 8.41 -6.36
N HIS A 195 -14.64 7.17 -6.75
CA HIS A 195 -14.33 6.71 -8.11
C HIS A 195 -15.62 6.66 -8.91
N ARG A 196 -15.56 7.22 -10.11
CA ARG A 196 -16.62 7.09 -11.09
C ARG A 196 -16.06 6.34 -12.28
N ASN A 197 -16.49 5.10 -12.44
CA ASN A 197 -16.16 4.30 -13.61
C ASN A 197 -17.28 4.48 -14.65
N GLU A 198 -16.92 4.78 -15.87
CA GLU A 198 -17.83 4.86 -17.01
C GLU A 198 -17.44 3.78 -18.00
N TRP A 199 -18.39 2.89 -18.31
CA TRP A 199 -18.19 1.78 -19.20
C TRP A 199 -19.08 1.95 -20.44
N ARG A 200 -18.58 1.58 -21.61
CA ARG A 200 -19.32 1.69 -22.87
C ARG A 200 -20.31 0.53 -23.07
N SER A 201 -20.03 -0.61 -22.45
CA SER A 201 -20.88 -1.79 -22.48
C SER A 201 -20.81 -2.58 -21.16
N HIS A 202 -21.72 -3.55 -21.01
CA HIS A 202 -21.70 -4.47 -19.86
C HIS A 202 -20.48 -5.40 -19.92
N GLU A 203 -20.05 -5.80 -21.11
CA GLU A 203 -18.87 -6.63 -21.34
C GLU A 203 -17.62 -5.90 -20.88
N GLU A 204 -17.43 -4.64 -21.29
CA GLU A 204 -16.32 -3.79 -20.86
C GLU A 204 -16.31 -3.60 -19.33
N ALA A 205 -17.47 -3.41 -18.71
CA ALA A 205 -17.60 -3.30 -17.28
C ALA A 205 -17.20 -4.60 -16.56
N PHE A 206 -17.59 -5.74 -17.10
CA PHE A 206 -17.26 -7.04 -16.55
C PHE A 206 -15.76 -7.32 -16.66
N GLU A 207 -15.18 -7.18 -17.85
CA GLU A 207 -13.75 -7.38 -18.10
C GLU A 207 -12.89 -6.45 -17.21
N GLY A 208 -13.28 -5.18 -17.08
CA GLY A 208 -12.57 -4.20 -16.25
C GLY A 208 -12.64 -4.47 -14.74
N GLN A 209 -13.58 -5.32 -14.31
CA GLN A 209 -13.76 -5.67 -12.89
C GLN A 209 -13.50 -7.14 -12.56
N GLU A 210 -13.29 -7.99 -13.57
CA GLU A 210 -13.09 -9.44 -13.40
C GLU A 210 -11.96 -9.76 -12.40
N TRP A 211 -10.97 -8.90 -12.34
CA TRP A 211 -9.86 -9.03 -11.40
C TRP A 211 -10.24 -8.90 -9.92
N MET A 212 -11.42 -8.38 -9.63
CA MET A 212 -11.92 -8.17 -8.26
C MET A 212 -12.65 -9.42 -7.72
N PHE A 213 -12.96 -10.39 -8.59
CA PHE A 213 -13.71 -11.60 -8.30
C PHE A 213 -12.89 -12.87 -8.54
#